data_48cd672b9b5a2a9a4e3617af8e83d37a
#
_entry.id   48cd672b9b5a2a9a4e3617af8e83d37a
#
_cell.length_a   1.000
_cell.length_b   1.000
_cell.length_c   1.000
_cell.angle_alpha   90.00
_cell.angle_beta   90.00
_cell.angle_gamma   90.00
#
_symmetry.space_group_name_H-M   'P 1'
#
loop_
_entity.id
_entity.type
_entity.pdbx_description
1 polymer ?
#
loop_
_entity_poly.entity_id
_entity_poly.type
_entity_poly.pdbx_seq_one_letter_code
_entity_poly.pdbx_strand_id
1 'polypeptide(L)'
;YMGIVTDQTAIQFRMLNRSKGPAMWSPRAQSDRARFIDCWRGILENMPNLSIWQDMVQELIIEHGQVCGVRTGMNVVFRAGAVVLTNGTFLNGLLHIGRTQIRGGRIAEPAATGLTEQLISLGIQTDRMKTGTPVRIDGRSVHFDEMEEQPGENDFHKFSYMDTSHRKLKQLSCWTTFTNEACHDILREGLPDSPLYNGQIKSIGPRYCPSICLLYTSPSPRD
;
A
#
# COMPACT_ATOMS: atom_id res chain seq x y z
N TYR A 1 5.60 -15.14 9.64
CA TYR A 1 5.93 -15.17 8.21
C TYR A 1 6.33 -13.80 7.66
N MET A 2 5.67 -12.70 8.04
CA MET A 2 5.97 -11.36 7.49
C MET A 2 7.46 -11.00 7.59
N GLY A 3 8.09 -11.19 8.75
CA GLY A 3 9.53 -10.95 8.92
C GLY A 3 10.39 -11.81 8.00
N ILE A 4 10.06 -13.11 7.84
CA ILE A 4 10.78 -14.04 6.97
C ILE A 4 10.72 -13.57 5.51
N VAL A 5 9.52 -13.24 5.03
CA VAL A 5 9.34 -12.76 3.65
C VAL A 5 10.06 -11.44 3.43
N THR A 6 9.99 -10.53 4.41
CA THR A 6 10.71 -9.25 4.37
C THR A 6 12.21 -9.46 4.25
N ASP A 7 12.81 -10.33 5.07
CA ASP A 7 14.25 -10.62 5.03
C ASP A 7 14.69 -11.21 3.69
N GLN A 8 13.84 -12.06 3.10
CA GLN A 8 14.15 -12.70 1.82
C GLN A 8 14.02 -11.75 0.62
N THR A 9 13.22 -10.70 0.74
CA THR A 9 12.83 -9.85 -0.39
C THR A 9 13.25 -8.39 -0.25
N ALA A 10 13.81 -8.01 0.90
CA ALA A 10 14.26 -6.64 1.14
C ALA A 10 15.43 -6.26 0.22
N ILE A 11 15.26 -5.14 -0.48
CA ILE A 11 16.28 -4.52 -1.34
C ILE A 11 16.90 -3.27 -0.72
N GLN A 12 16.26 -2.72 0.31
CA GLN A 12 16.85 -1.67 1.13
C GLN A 12 16.32 -1.75 2.56
N PHE A 13 17.21 -1.51 3.52
CA PHE A 13 16.88 -1.34 4.93
C PHE A 13 17.35 0.02 5.42
N ARG A 14 16.52 0.68 6.24
CA ARG A 14 16.90 1.86 7.02
C ARG A 14 16.20 1.90 8.37
N MET A 15 16.94 2.35 9.40
CA MET A 15 16.35 2.72 10.68
C MET A 15 15.86 4.17 10.63
N LEU A 16 14.55 4.35 10.66
CA LEU A 16 13.93 5.69 10.67
C LEU A 16 13.97 6.30 12.08
N ASN A 17 13.91 7.63 12.14
CA ASN A 17 13.83 8.40 13.39
C ASN A 17 15.04 8.25 14.32
N ARG A 18 16.23 7.98 13.80
CA ARG A 18 17.44 7.86 14.62
C ARG A 18 17.71 9.11 15.46
N SER A 19 17.45 10.31 14.92
CA SER A 19 17.61 11.59 15.62
C SER A 19 16.68 11.78 16.80
N LYS A 20 15.59 11.01 16.88
CA LYS A 20 14.56 11.13 17.93
C LYS A 20 14.79 10.20 19.14
N GLY A 21 15.88 9.46 19.14
CA GLY A 21 16.26 8.54 20.19
C GLY A 21 15.68 7.12 20.06
N PRO A 22 16.25 6.15 20.81
CA PRO A 22 15.96 4.72 20.63
C PRO A 22 14.48 4.33 20.74
N ALA A 23 13.70 5.03 21.57
CA ALA A 23 12.27 4.76 21.73
C ALA A 23 11.45 5.04 20.47
N MET A 24 11.99 5.86 19.55
CA MET A 24 11.34 6.24 18.30
C MET A 24 11.92 5.52 17.09
N TRP A 25 12.98 4.77 17.25
CA TRP A 25 13.58 4.03 16.14
C TRP A 25 12.59 3.07 15.51
N SER A 26 12.49 3.14 14.20
CA SER A 26 11.53 2.35 13.45
C SER A 26 12.19 1.72 12.24
N PRO A 27 12.42 0.40 12.27
CA PRO A 27 13.02 -0.29 11.14
C PRO A 27 12.08 -0.27 9.94
N ARG A 28 12.61 0.08 8.76
CA ARG A 28 11.90 0.05 7.49
C ARG A 28 12.66 -0.79 6.47
N ALA A 29 11.96 -1.69 5.80
CA ALA A 29 12.44 -2.34 4.60
C ALA A 29 11.66 -1.88 3.37
N GLN A 30 12.36 -1.75 2.25
CA GLN A 30 11.76 -1.76 0.93
C GLN A 30 11.99 -3.15 0.34
N SER A 31 10.93 -3.79 -0.13
CA SER A 31 11.00 -5.13 -0.70
C SER A 31 10.81 -5.09 -2.21
N ASP A 32 11.48 -5.98 -2.92
CA ASP A 32 11.16 -6.28 -4.31
C ASP A 32 9.75 -6.85 -4.38
N ARG A 33 8.86 -6.13 -5.06
CA ARG A 33 7.45 -6.47 -5.10
C ARG A 33 7.17 -7.82 -5.74
N ALA A 34 7.83 -8.15 -6.84
CA ALA A 34 7.59 -9.40 -7.54
C ALA A 34 8.03 -10.58 -6.67
N ARG A 35 9.24 -10.51 -6.11
CA ARG A 35 9.75 -11.54 -5.20
C ARG A 35 8.95 -11.65 -3.91
N PHE A 36 8.41 -10.55 -3.39
CA PHE A 36 7.53 -10.57 -2.22
C PHE A 36 6.25 -11.35 -2.50
N ILE A 37 5.65 -11.16 -3.67
CA ILE A 37 4.46 -11.90 -4.11
C ILE A 37 4.79 -13.39 -4.27
N ASP A 38 5.88 -13.73 -4.98
CA ASP A 38 6.27 -15.11 -5.22
C ASP A 38 6.59 -15.84 -3.91
N CYS A 39 7.30 -15.18 -2.99
CA CYS A 39 7.63 -15.76 -1.70
C CYS A 39 6.39 -16.06 -0.87
N TRP A 40 5.43 -15.11 -0.79
CA TRP A 40 4.16 -15.33 -0.12
C TRP A 40 3.34 -16.43 -0.78
N ARG A 41 3.27 -16.42 -2.09
CA ARG A 41 2.55 -17.44 -2.85
C ARG A 41 3.09 -18.83 -2.54
N GLY A 42 4.42 -18.99 -2.60
CA GLY A 42 5.05 -20.27 -2.26
C GLY A 42 4.74 -20.76 -0.84
N ILE A 43 4.66 -19.83 0.14
CA ILE A 43 4.29 -20.16 1.51
C ILE A 43 2.82 -20.60 1.58
N LEU A 44 1.92 -19.84 0.98
CA LEU A 44 0.48 -20.07 1.07
C LEU A 44 0.04 -21.33 0.34
N GLU A 45 0.58 -21.60 -0.85
CA GLU A 45 0.24 -22.79 -1.65
C GLU A 45 0.70 -24.10 -0.98
N ASN A 46 1.71 -24.03 -0.10
CA ASN A 46 2.19 -25.19 0.66
C ASN A 46 1.61 -25.27 2.07
N MET A 47 0.68 -24.39 2.44
CA MET A 47 0.11 -24.39 3.79
C MET A 47 -1.01 -25.43 3.91
N PRO A 48 -0.91 -26.37 4.87
CA PRO A 48 -1.97 -27.36 5.06
C PRO A 48 -3.26 -26.68 5.50
N ASN A 49 -4.39 -27.23 5.05
CA ASN A 49 -5.74 -26.74 5.34
C ASN A 49 -6.04 -25.31 4.84
N LEU A 50 -5.27 -24.81 3.87
CA LEU A 50 -5.53 -23.56 3.19
C LEU A 50 -5.86 -23.82 1.72
N SER A 51 -7.03 -23.38 1.28
CA SER A 51 -7.42 -23.35 -0.13
C SER A 51 -7.44 -21.93 -0.65
N ILE A 52 -6.89 -21.70 -1.85
CA ILE A 52 -6.87 -20.40 -2.49
C ILE A 52 -7.82 -20.43 -3.69
N TRP A 53 -8.69 -19.45 -3.75
CA TRP A 53 -9.63 -19.26 -4.87
C TRP A 53 -9.52 -17.84 -5.40
N GLN A 54 -9.33 -17.70 -6.71
CA GLN A 54 -9.24 -16.40 -7.36
C GLN A 54 -10.57 -16.01 -7.99
N ASP A 55 -11.32 -15.17 -7.30
CA ASP A 55 -12.56 -14.57 -7.80
C ASP A 55 -12.91 -13.32 -6.97
N MET A 56 -13.85 -12.52 -7.48
CA MET A 56 -14.36 -11.33 -6.79
C MET A 56 -15.51 -11.71 -5.88
N VAL A 57 -15.35 -11.52 -4.58
CA VAL A 57 -16.46 -11.66 -3.64
C VAL A 57 -17.41 -10.47 -3.78
N GLN A 58 -18.69 -10.75 -4.01
CA GLN A 58 -19.74 -9.74 -4.22
C GLN A 58 -20.71 -9.61 -3.07
N GLU A 59 -20.89 -10.68 -2.28
CA GLU A 59 -21.94 -10.75 -1.26
C GLU A 59 -21.49 -11.58 -0.06
N LEU A 60 -21.87 -11.14 1.15
CA LEU A 60 -21.88 -11.96 2.36
C LEU A 60 -23.20 -12.71 2.45
N ILE A 61 -23.15 -14.00 2.74
CA ILE A 61 -24.35 -14.79 3.00
C ILE A 61 -24.70 -14.65 4.47
N ILE A 62 -25.86 -14.05 4.73
CA ILE A 62 -26.38 -13.83 6.09
C ILE A 62 -27.65 -14.65 6.28
N GLU A 63 -27.67 -15.53 7.27
CA GLU A 63 -28.82 -16.33 7.65
C GLU A 63 -29.08 -16.14 9.15
N HIS A 64 -30.32 -15.81 9.53
CA HIS A 64 -30.70 -15.55 10.92
C HIS A 64 -29.81 -14.54 11.67
N GLY A 65 -29.32 -13.50 10.95
CA GLY A 65 -28.44 -12.48 11.53
C GLY A 65 -26.97 -12.89 11.70
N GLN A 66 -26.58 -14.05 11.22
CA GLN A 66 -25.21 -14.56 11.27
C GLN A 66 -24.60 -14.68 9.88
N VAL A 67 -23.30 -14.39 9.76
CA VAL A 67 -22.57 -14.65 8.52
C VAL A 67 -22.37 -16.14 8.35
N CYS A 68 -22.74 -16.67 7.19
CA CYS A 68 -22.69 -18.10 6.85
C CYS A 68 -21.80 -18.38 5.63
N GLY A 69 -21.17 -17.37 5.08
CA GLY A 69 -20.28 -17.52 3.93
C GLY A 69 -20.25 -16.32 3.01
N VAL A 70 -19.79 -16.55 1.79
CA VAL A 70 -19.67 -15.54 0.73
C VAL A 70 -20.16 -16.09 -0.61
N ARG A 71 -20.61 -15.18 -1.48
CA ARG A 71 -20.90 -15.45 -2.90
C ARG A 71 -19.92 -14.67 -3.77
N THR A 72 -19.39 -15.34 -4.78
CA THR A 72 -18.44 -14.74 -5.73
C THR A 72 -19.12 -14.26 -7.01
N GLY A 73 -18.36 -13.53 -7.84
CA GLY A 73 -18.80 -13.04 -9.16
C GLY A 73 -19.14 -14.16 -10.13
N MET A 74 -18.50 -15.31 -10.04
CA MET A 74 -18.85 -16.52 -10.80
C MET A 74 -20.03 -17.30 -10.17
N ASN A 75 -20.72 -16.70 -9.21
CA ASN A 75 -21.84 -17.31 -8.49
C ASN A 75 -21.46 -18.57 -7.67
N VAL A 76 -20.19 -18.73 -7.33
CA VAL A 76 -19.75 -19.79 -6.44
C VAL A 76 -20.04 -19.38 -4.99
N VAL A 77 -20.57 -20.32 -4.22
CA VAL A 77 -20.89 -20.13 -2.80
C VAL A 77 -19.89 -20.87 -1.93
N PHE A 78 -19.20 -20.13 -1.07
CA PHE A 78 -18.36 -20.70 -0.01
C PHE A 78 -19.08 -20.56 1.33
N ARG A 79 -19.38 -21.67 1.99
CA ARG A 79 -19.93 -21.69 3.33
C ARG A 79 -18.82 -21.62 4.37
N ALA A 80 -18.98 -20.73 5.35
CA ALA A 80 -17.98 -20.53 6.41
C ALA A 80 -18.65 -20.00 7.67
N GLY A 81 -18.12 -20.39 8.82
CA GLY A 81 -18.58 -19.90 10.14
C GLY A 81 -18.06 -18.49 10.46
N ALA A 82 -17.09 -17.99 9.74
CA ALA A 82 -16.55 -16.64 9.87
C ALA A 82 -16.00 -16.14 8.54
N VAL A 83 -16.05 -14.83 8.32
CA VAL A 83 -15.50 -14.16 7.14
C VAL A 83 -14.62 -13.00 7.60
N VAL A 84 -13.40 -12.91 7.08
CA VAL A 84 -12.47 -11.80 7.31
C VAL A 84 -12.29 -11.02 6.02
N LEU A 85 -12.67 -9.73 6.04
CA LEU A 85 -12.52 -8.83 4.91
C LEU A 85 -11.15 -8.14 4.96
N THR A 86 -10.34 -8.37 3.94
CA THR A 86 -9.01 -7.75 3.78
C THR A 86 -8.90 -7.01 2.46
N ASN A 87 -9.94 -6.26 2.13
CA ASN A 87 -10.23 -5.67 0.82
C ASN A 87 -9.27 -4.55 0.37
N GLY A 88 -8.39 -4.06 1.26
CA GLY A 88 -7.43 -3.01 0.90
C GLY A 88 -8.12 -1.76 0.30
N THR A 89 -7.76 -1.41 -0.92
CA THR A 89 -8.28 -0.23 -1.65
C THR A 89 -9.40 -0.57 -2.64
N PHE A 90 -9.96 -1.78 -2.60
CA PHE A 90 -10.84 -2.28 -3.67
C PHE A 90 -12.32 -2.01 -3.46
N LEU A 91 -12.83 -1.94 -2.20
CA LEU A 91 -14.27 -1.69 -1.96
C LEU A 91 -14.68 -0.32 -2.51
N ASN A 92 -15.52 -0.34 -3.56
CA ASN A 92 -15.91 0.84 -4.32
C ASN A 92 -14.72 1.72 -4.72
N GLY A 93 -13.57 1.10 -5.00
CA GLY A 93 -12.32 1.77 -5.30
C GLY A 93 -12.44 2.73 -6.47
N LEU A 94 -11.83 3.91 -6.36
CA LEU A 94 -11.78 4.93 -7.39
C LEU A 94 -10.36 5.49 -7.48
N LEU A 95 -9.75 5.33 -8.64
CA LEU A 95 -8.44 5.89 -8.96
C LEU A 95 -8.61 7.28 -9.57
N HIS A 96 -7.83 8.23 -9.07
CA HIS A 96 -7.72 9.56 -9.65
C HIS A 96 -6.33 9.71 -10.29
N ILE A 97 -6.28 9.94 -11.59
CA ILE A 97 -5.05 10.13 -12.36
C ILE A 97 -5.19 11.42 -13.15
N GLY A 98 -4.68 12.53 -12.61
CA GLY A 98 -4.99 13.85 -13.10
C GLY A 98 -6.51 14.09 -13.07
N ARG A 99 -7.08 14.47 -14.20
CA ARG A 99 -8.54 14.68 -14.35
C ARG A 99 -9.33 13.40 -14.60
N THR A 100 -8.65 12.27 -14.85
CA THR A 100 -9.30 11.00 -15.19
C THR A 100 -9.67 10.24 -13.94
N GLN A 101 -10.86 9.66 -13.91
CA GLN A 101 -11.34 8.78 -12.87
C GLN A 101 -11.60 7.38 -13.42
N ILE A 102 -11.05 6.37 -12.76
CA ILE A 102 -11.17 4.97 -13.16
C ILE A 102 -11.65 4.16 -11.95
N ARG A 103 -12.75 3.42 -12.11
CA ARG A 103 -13.18 2.48 -11.07
C ARG A 103 -12.18 1.33 -10.94
N GLY A 104 -11.58 1.19 -9.79
CA GLY A 104 -10.59 0.16 -9.52
C GLY A 104 -9.94 0.36 -8.16
N GLY A 105 -9.40 -0.70 -7.60
CA GLY A 105 -8.59 -0.65 -6.39
C GLY A 105 -7.11 -0.39 -6.69
N ARG A 106 -6.69 -0.74 -7.91
CA ARG A 106 -5.35 -0.53 -8.48
C ARG A 106 -5.45 -0.44 -10.00
N ILE A 107 -4.46 0.15 -10.69
CA ILE A 107 -4.43 0.21 -12.16
C ILE A 107 -4.59 -1.19 -12.74
N ALA A 108 -5.48 -1.32 -13.71
CA ALA A 108 -5.87 -2.56 -14.39
C ALA A 108 -6.56 -3.62 -13.51
N GLU A 109 -6.94 -3.28 -12.30
CA GLU A 109 -7.67 -4.18 -11.40
C GLU A 109 -9.02 -3.55 -11.02
N PRO A 110 -10.16 -4.24 -11.30
CA PRO A 110 -11.50 -3.68 -11.09
C PRO A 110 -11.79 -3.44 -9.60
N ALA A 111 -12.72 -2.54 -9.33
CA ALA A 111 -13.23 -2.33 -7.98
C ALA A 111 -14.15 -3.48 -7.55
N ALA A 112 -14.13 -3.83 -6.27
CA ALA A 112 -15.13 -4.69 -5.65
C ALA A 112 -16.36 -3.84 -5.28
N THR A 113 -17.51 -4.19 -5.80
CA THR A 113 -18.78 -3.49 -5.58
C THR A 113 -19.81 -4.42 -4.93
N GLY A 114 -20.81 -3.85 -4.26
CA GLY A 114 -21.87 -4.61 -3.58
C GLY A 114 -21.65 -4.80 -2.09
N LEU A 115 -20.43 -5.19 -1.67
CA LEU A 115 -20.12 -5.45 -0.26
C LEU A 115 -20.26 -4.20 0.63
N THR A 116 -19.87 -3.02 0.15
CA THR A 116 -19.98 -1.79 0.95
C THR A 116 -21.44 -1.48 1.25
N GLU A 117 -22.31 -1.59 0.26
CA GLU A 117 -23.74 -1.35 0.38
C GLU A 117 -24.39 -2.37 1.33
N GLN A 118 -23.96 -3.61 1.25
CA GLN A 118 -24.42 -4.65 2.16
C GLN A 118 -23.97 -4.40 3.61
N LEU A 119 -22.71 -3.99 3.83
CA LEU A 119 -22.22 -3.63 5.16
C LEU A 119 -23.02 -2.46 5.76
N ILE A 120 -23.35 -1.44 4.96
CA ILE A 120 -24.20 -0.32 5.37
C ILE A 120 -25.60 -0.82 5.77
N SER A 121 -26.19 -1.70 4.97
CA SER A 121 -27.52 -2.28 5.27
C SER A 121 -27.53 -3.11 6.56
N LEU A 122 -26.38 -3.65 6.95
CA LEU A 122 -26.18 -4.37 8.21
C LEU A 122 -25.87 -3.45 9.39
N GLY A 123 -25.90 -2.11 9.20
CA GLY A 123 -25.69 -1.11 10.25
C GLY A 123 -24.21 -0.79 10.51
N ILE A 124 -23.28 -1.27 9.69
CA ILE A 124 -21.86 -0.95 9.80
C ILE A 124 -21.62 0.41 9.16
N GLN A 125 -21.07 1.35 9.93
CA GLN A 125 -20.66 2.64 9.40
C GLN A 125 -19.44 2.48 8.50
N THR A 126 -19.53 3.02 7.30
CA THR A 126 -18.44 3.00 6.33
C THR A 126 -18.12 4.42 5.88
N ASP A 127 -16.87 4.68 5.58
CA ASP A 127 -16.43 5.93 4.99
C ASP A 127 -15.31 5.68 3.98
N ARG A 128 -15.01 6.69 3.18
CA ARG A 128 -13.97 6.62 2.17
C ARG A 128 -12.66 7.20 2.71
N MET A 129 -11.58 6.49 2.47
CA MET A 129 -10.24 6.97 2.77
C MET A 129 -9.48 7.26 1.46
N LYS A 130 -8.72 8.34 1.45
CA LYS A 130 -7.83 8.69 0.33
C LYS A 130 -6.40 8.25 0.65
N THR A 131 -5.77 7.56 -0.28
CA THR A 131 -4.33 7.28 -0.23
C THR A 131 -3.63 7.88 -1.45
N GLY A 132 -2.39 8.37 -1.28
CA GLY A 132 -1.56 8.85 -2.37
C GLY A 132 -0.60 7.77 -2.86
N THR A 133 -0.37 7.72 -4.16
CA THR A 133 0.67 6.88 -4.76
C THR A 133 1.71 7.80 -5.41
N PRO A 134 3.00 7.67 -5.08
CA PRO A 134 4.06 8.41 -5.75
C PRO A 134 4.10 8.09 -7.24
N VAL A 135 4.42 9.10 -8.06
CA VAL A 135 4.63 8.92 -9.49
C VAL A 135 5.79 7.93 -9.72
N ARG A 136 5.65 7.10 -10.73
CA ARG A 136 6.74 6.24 -11.22
C ARG A 136 7.37 6.87 -12.43
N ILE A 137 8.69 7.05 -12.38
CA ILE A 137 9.48 7.64 -13.45
C ILE A 137 10.35 6.57 -14.11
N ASP A 138 10.71 6.80 -15.36
CA ASP A 138 11.68 5.95 -16.06
C ASP A 138 13.08 6.22 -15.50
N GLY A 139 13.66 5.22 -14.83
CA GLY A 139 14.99 5.34 -14.23
C GLY A 139 16.10 5.68 -15.22
N ARG A 140 15.90 5.45 -16.52
CA ARG A 140 16.84 5.84 -17.58
C ARG A 140 16.88 7.35 -17.84
N SER A 141 15.82 8.06 -17.44
CA SER A 141 15.72 9.52 -17.57
C SER A 141 16.19 10.27 -16.33
N VAL A 142 16.66 9.55 -15.31
CA VAL A 142 17.10 10.16 -14.04
C VAL A 142 18.59 10.45 -14.08
N HIS A 143 18.95 11.67 -13.76
CA HIS A 143 20.34 12.14 -13.63
C HIS A 143 20.86 11.82 -12.23
N PHE A 144 21.28 10.58 -12.00
CA PHE A 144 21.76 10.11 -10.70
C PHE A 144 23.06 10.81 -10.25
N ASP A 145 23.84 11.31 -11.19
CA ASP A 145 25.05 12.10 -10.98
C ASP A 145 24.80 13.47 -10.33
N GLU A 146 23.57 13.98 -10.43
CA GLU A 146 23.12 15.22 -9.78
C GLU A 146 22.44 15.00 -8.43
N MET A 147 22.39 13.76 -7.94
CA MET A 147 21.67 13.38 -6.73
C MET A 147 22.59 12.83 -5.66
N GLU A 148 22.18 12.97 -4.41
CA GLU A 148 22.88 12.36 -3.28
C GLU A 148 22.43 10.91 -3.09
N GLU A 149 23.38 9.98 -3.12
CA GLU A 149 23.11 8.58 -2.88
C GLU A 149 22.81 8.31 -1.40
N GLN A 150 21.71 7.63 -1.13
CA GLN A 150 21.34 7.14 0.18
C GLN A 150 21.39 5.60 0.20
N PRO A 151 22.51 5.01 0.53
CA PRO A 151 22.64 3.56 0.65
C PRO A 151 21.79 3.03 1.80
N GLY A 152 21.41 1.78 1.72
CA GLY A 152 20.79 1.07 2.84
C GLY A 152 21.81 0.89 3.99
N GLU A 153 21.30 0.70 5.19
CA GLU A 153 22.12 0.41 6.36
C GLU A 153 22.47 -1.09 6.42
N ASN A 154 23.71 -1.40 6.76
CA ASN A 154 24.21 -2.77 6.84
C ASN A 154 24.23 -3.34 8.26
N ASP A 155 24.01 -2.52 9.26
CA ASP A 155 24.03 -2.88 10.69
C ASP A 155 22.72 -3.56 11.16
N PHE A 156 21.71 -3.64 10.31
CA PHE A 156 20.48 -4.35 10.61
C PHE A 156 20.57 -5.83 10.20
N HIS A 157 20.26 -6.71 11.12
CA HIS A 157 20.42 -8.14 10.89
C HIS A 157 19.22 -8.73 10.14
N LYS A 158 18.00 -8.63 10.68
CA LYS A 158 16.77 -9.20 10.10
C LYS A 158 15.51 -8.75 10.82
N PHE A 159 14.37 -8.87 10.17
CA PHE A 159 13.05 -8.64 10.77
C PHE A 159 12.48 -9.88 11.48
N SER A 160 12.87 -11.06 11.03
CA SER A 160 12.42 -12.32 11.62
C SER A 160 13.30 -12.71 12.80
N TYR A 161 12.70 -13.24 13.86
CA TYR A 161 13.41 -13.91 14.95
C TYR A 161 13.83 -15.34 14.62
N MET A 162 13.39 -15.88 13.46
CA MET A 162 13.73 -17.25 13.05
C MET A 162 15.14 -17.31 12.47
N ASP A 163 15.95 -18.26 12.91
CA ASP A 163 17.35 -18.40 12.47
C ASP A 163 17.51 -18.74 10.98
N THR A 164 16.47 -19.30 10.36
CA THR A 164 16.44 -19.66 8.94
C THR A 164 16.22 -18.47 8.00
N SER A 165 15.96 -17.28 8.55
CA SER A 165 15.67 -16.08 7.77
C SER A 165 16.92 -15.23 7.55
N HIS A 166 17.29 -14.95 6.31
CA HIS A 166 18.46 -14.16 5.94
C HIS A 166 18.13 -13.23 4.77
N ARG A 167 18.79 -12.07 4.71
CA ARG A 167 18.76 -11.21 3.52
C ARG A 167 19.45 -11.89 2.35
N LYS A 168 18.75 -12.00 1.23
CA LYS A 168 19.23 -12.71 0.04
C LYS A 168 19.51 -11.81 -1.16
N LEU A 169 18.93 -10.62 -1.20
CA LEU A 169 18.98 -9.77 -2.37
C LEU A 169 20.08 -8.71 -2.26
N LYS A 170 20.65 -8.34 -3.43
CA LYS A 170 21.52 -7.18 -3.55
C LYS A 170 20.76 -5.94 -3.08
N GLN A 171 21.39 -5.15 -2.22
CA GLN A 171 20.79 -3.91 -1.73
C GLN A 171 20.89 -2.82 -2.80
N LEU A 172 19.85 -1.99 -2.88
CA LEU A 172 19.74 -0.86 -3.78
C LEU A 172 19.70 0.43 -2.97
N SER A 173 20.35 1.47 -3.48
CA SER A 173 20.31 2.80 -2.88
C SER A 173 19.02 3.54 -3.26
N CYS A 174 18.58 4.42 -2.37
CA CYS A 174 17.69 5.53 -2.74
C CYS A 174 18.55 6.73 -3.13
N TRP A 175 17.94 7.73 -3.73
CA TRP A 175 18.60 8.94 -4.18
C TRP A 175 17.79 10.15 -3.74
N THR A 176 18.45 11.14 -3.21
CA THR A 176 17.82 12.37 -2.72
C THR A 176 18.10 13.51 -3.70
N THR A 177 17.06 14.26 -4.01
CA THR A 177 17.12 15.54 -4.70
C THR A 177 16.28 16.57 -3.97
N PHE A 178 16.44 17.83 -4.30
CA PHE A 178 15.71 18.93 -3.68
C PHE A 178 14.78 19.57 -4.69
N THR A 179 13.62 20.04 -4.20
CA THR A 179 12.75 20.90 -4.98
C THR A 179 13.34 22.32 -5.05
N ASN A 180 13.06 23.04 -6.12
CA ASN A 180 13.44 24.42 -6.32
C ASN A 180 12.21 25.27 -6.66
N GLU A 181 12.40 26.60 -6.81
CA GLU A 181 11.30 27.52 -7.08
C GLU A 181 10.54 27.16 -8.36
N ALA A 182 11.24 26.82 -9.44
CA ALA A 182 10.60 26.40 -10.70
C ALA A 182 9.73 25.16 -10.53
N CYS A 183 10.18 24.18 -9.74
CA CYS A 183 9.38 23.01 -9.38
C CYS A 183 8.13 23.43 -8.58
N HIS A 184 8.27 24.36 -7.65
CA HIS A 184 7.16 24.86 -6.84
C HIS A 184 6.14 25.62 -7.67
N ASP A 185 6.56 26.39 -8.65
CA ASP A 185 5.66 27.11 -9.56
C ASP A 185 4.82 26.15 -10.40
N ILE A 186 5.45 25.12 -10.98
CA ILE A 186 4.74 24.07 -11.73
C ILE A 186 3.71 23.38 -10.83
N LEU A 187 4.07 23.10 -9.58
CA LEU A 187 3.14 22.49 -8.63
C LEU A 187 1.96 23.42 -8.29
N ARG A 188 2.22 24.72 -8.09
CA ARG A 188 1.16 25.72 -7.83
C ARG A 188 0.19 25.83 -9.00
N GLU A 189 0.70 25.86 -10.23
CA GLU A 189 -0.12 25.86 -11.45
C GLU A 189 -1.00 24.61 -11.56
N GLY A 190 -0.50 23.45 -11.13
CA GLY A 190 -1.25 22.19 -11.18
C GLY A 190 -2.28 21.99 -10.06
N LEU A 191 -2.23 22.78 -8.98
CA LEU A 191 -3.13 22.58 -7.83
C LEU A 191 -4.63 22.67 -8.17
N PRO A 192 -5.11 23.60 -9.01
CA PRO A 192 -6.52 23.67 -9.40
C PRO A 192 -7.03 22.43 -10.12
N ASP A 193 -6.16 21.70 -10.78
CA ASP A 193 -6.48 20.45 -11.50
C ASP A 193 -6.37 19.21 -10.60
N SER A 194 -5.80 19.36 -9.43
CA SER A 194 -5.64 18.24 -8.50
C SER A 194 -6.98 17.85 -7.86
N PRO A 195 -7.43 16.60 -7.97
CA PRO A 195 -8.68 16.14 -7.37
C PRO A 195 -8.75 16.34 -5.85
N LEU A 196 -7.59 16.40 -5.19
CA LEU A 196 -7.49 16.66 -3.76
C LEU A 196 -7.82 18.13 -3.41
N TYR A 197 -7.29 19.07 -4.22
CA TYR A 197 -7.38 20.49 -3.94
C TYR A 197 -8.61 21.16 -4.58
N ASN A 198 -9.16 20.58 -5.65
CA ASN A 198 -10.38 21.08 -6.30
C ASN A 198 -11.69 20.59 -5.65
N GLY A 199 -11.59 19.82 -4.56
CA GLY A 199 -12.75 19.34 -3.80
C GLY A 199 -13.46 18.11 -4.37
N GLN A 200 -12.94 17.46 -5.39
CA GLN A 200 -13.49 16.18 -5.91
C GLN A 200 -13.29 15.05 -4.90
N ILE A 201 -12.15 15.01 -4.22
CA ILE A 201 -11.89 14.05 -3.15
C ILE A 201 -12.31 14.68 -1.83
N LYS A 202 -13.42 14.22 -1.28
CA LYS A 202 -13.95 14.68 0.01
C LYS A 202 -13.54 13.81 1.20
N SER A 203 -12.78 12.73 0.95
CA SER A 203 -12.37 11.79 1.97
C SER A 203 -11.12 12.27 2.72
N ILE A 204 -11.03 11.90 3.99
CA ILE A 204 -9.86 12.19 4.84
C ILE A 204 -8.76 11.19 4.49
N GLY A 205 -7.54 11.68 4.27
CA GLY A 205 -6.37 10.81 4.10
C GLY A 205 -5.95 10.21 5.44
N PRO A 206 -5.33 9.01 5.43
CA PRO A 206 -4.72 8.47 6.63
C PRO A 206 -3.59 9.39 7.11
N ARG A 207 -3.36 9.42 8.40
CA ARG A 207 -2.28 10.20 9.00
C ARG A 207 -0.95 9.85 8.33
N TYR A 208 -0.14 10.86 8.01
CA TYR A 208 1.15 10.73 7.31
C TYR A 208 1.07 10.20 5.86
N CYS A 209 -0.08 10.26 5.22
CA CYS A 209 -0.15 10.03 3.77
C CYS A 209 0.63 11.14 3.05
N PRO A 210 1.61 10.82 2.19
CA PRO A 210 2.38 11.83 1.46
C PRO A 210 1.48 12.71 0.61
N SER A 211 1.58 14.02 0.80
CA SER A 211 0.91 15.02 -0.03
C SER A 211 1.75 16.30 -0.03
N ILE A 212 1.52 17.18 -0.99
CA ILE A 212 2.21 18.47 -1.07
C ILE A 212 2.09 19.25 0.24
N CYS A 213 0.91 19.26 0.88
CA CYS A 213 0.72 19.94 2.17
C CYS A 213 1.67 19.43 3.26
N LEU A 214 1.90 18.13 3.32
CA LEU A 214 2.83 17.56 4.30
C LEU A 214 4.28 17.91 3.99
N LEU A 215 4.63 18.04 2.72
CA LEU A 215 5.98 18.46 2.32
C LEU A 215 6.26 19.92 2.64
N TYR A 216 5.23 20.80 2.60
CA TYR A 216 5.39 22.23 2.84
C TYR A 216 5.21 22.68 4.28
N THR A 217 4.37 22.00 5.04
CA THR A 217 3.89 22.51 6.34
C THR A 217 4.35 21.71 7.55
N SER A 218 4.94 20.55 7.33
CA SER A 218 5.43 19.70 8.40
C SER A 218 6.78 19.12 8.02
N PRO A 219 7.75 19.13 8.93
CA PRO A 219 8.95 18.32 8.73
C PRO A 219 8.52 16.88 8.46
N SER A 220 9.14 16.26 7.49
CA SER A 220 8.85 14.86 7.18
C SER A 220 8.97 14.03 8.44
N PRO A 221 8.01 13.17 8.77
CA PRO A 221 8.18 12.25 9.89
C PRO A 221 9.29 11.21 9.64
N ARG A 222 9.98 11.33 8.50
CA ARG A 222 11.10 10.47 8.08
C ARG A 222 12.47 11.11 8.26
N ASP A 223 12.52 12.38 8.65
CA ASP A 223 13.77 13.10 8.94
C ASP A 223 14.20 12.94 10.39
#